data_f3bf39f403e7fb93f21e504570ac2aab
#
_entry.id   f3bf39f403e7fb93f21e504570ac2aab
#
_cell.length_a   1.000
_cell.length_b   1.000
_cell.length_c   1.000
_cell.angle_alpha   90.00
_cell.angle_beta   90.00
_cell.angle_gamma   90.00
#
_symmetry.space_group_name_H-M   'P 1'
#
loop_
_entity.id
_entity.type
_entity.pdbx_description
1 polymer ?
#
loop_
_entity_poly.entity_id
_entity_poly.type
_entity_poly.pdbx_seq_one_letter_code
_entity_poly.pdbx_strand_id
1 'polypeptide(L)'
;MSELKKRFQKVLETIDRSLDGRLDVPALAGVAAYSKFHFQRQFSAFFGLGVAEYRRLLKLKRAGQQLAFRGELPVTEIAYDAGYENLESFSRAFKRDFGQSPSAFRSTPDWSVWHRTYDPLLNLKGQFMSDQHLDVSAVRIIDFPETPVALLEHRGSPQEVPASARRFIAWRKAN
;
A
#
# COMPACT_ATOMS: atom_id res chain seq x y z
N MET A 1 24.81 3.80 5.38
CA MET A 1 23.67 2.82 5.53
C MET A 1 24.24 1.45 5.80
N SER A 2 23.72 0.71 6.80
CA SER A 2 24.22 -0.64 7.07
C SER A 2 23.91 -1.58 5.90
N GLU A 3 24.80 -2.53 5.63
CA GLU A 3 24.62 -3.52 4.54
C GLU A 3 23.33 -4.30 4.71
N LEU A 4 22.93 -4.57 5.94
CA LEU A 4 21.68 -5.21 6.29
C LEU A 4 20.46 -4.40 5.81
N LYS A 5 20.48 -3.08 6.02
CA LYS A 5 19.39 -2.19 5.61
C LYS A 5 19.22 -2.21 4.08
N LYS A 6 20.32 -2.19 3.32
CA LYS A 6 20.30 -2.30 1.85
C LYS A 6 19.69 -3.61 1.36
N ARG A 7 20.00 -4.72 2.01
CA ARG A 7 19.45 -6.04 1.67
C ARG A 7 17.94 -6.08 1.88
N PHE A 8 17.45 -5.59 3.02
CA PHE A 8 16.01 -5.54 3.29
C PHE A 8 15.28 -4.55 2.39
N GLN A 9 15.90 -3.45 2.03
CA GLN A 9 15.36 -2.54 1.03
C GLN A 9 15.09 -3.26 -0.30
N LYS A 10 16.08 -4.00 -0.82
CA LYS A 10 15.91 -4.82 -2.05
C LYS A 10 14.79 -5.86 -1.91
N VAL A 11 14.65 -6.46 -0.73
CA VAL A 11 13.55 -7.39 -0.45
C VAL A 11 12.20 -6.70 -0.56
N LEU A 12 12.03 -5.52 0.06
CA LEU A 12 10.78 -4.76 -0.01
C LEU A 12 10.44 -4.34 -1.45
N GLU A 13 11.43 -3.87 -2.20
CA GLU A 13 11.26 -3.54 -3.62
C GLU A 13 10.87 -4.77 -4.45
N THR A 14 11.44 -5.94 -4.14
CA THR A 14 11.09 -7.19 -4.83
C THR A 14 9.66 -7.61 -4.52
N ILE A 15 9.22 -7.48 -3.27
CA ILE A 15 7.82 -7.75 -2.87
C ILE A 15 6.87 -6.81 -3.61
N ASP A 16 7.18 -5.51 -3.67
CA ASP A 16 6.33 -4.52 -4.35
C ASP A 16 6.17 -4.83 -5.84
N ARG A 17 7.28 -5.17 -6.53
CA ARG A 17 7.25 -5.51 -7.96
C ARG A 17 6.53 -6.82 -8.27
N SER A 18 6.55 -7.77 -7.34
CA SER A 18 5.96 -9.10 -7.51
C SER A 18 4.70 -9.31 -6.67
N LEU A 19 3.98 -8.23 -6.36
CA LEU A 19 2.82 -8.29 -5.47
C LEU A 19 1.72 -9.22 -6.01
N ASP A 20 1.53 -9.30 -7.32
CA ASP A 20 0.52 -10.13 -7.97
C ASP A 20 0.97 -11.58 -8.21
N GLY A 21 2.28 -11.82 -8.25
CA GLY A 21 2.84 -13.14 -8.42
C GLY A 21 2.66 -14.05 -7.19
N ARG A 22 3.20 -15.26 -7.26
CA ARG A 22 3.30 -16.15 -6.09
C ARG A 22 4.39 -15.65 -5.15
N LEU A 23 4.14 -15.71 -3.83
CA LEU A 23 5.17 -15.41 -2.84
C LEU A 23 6.25 -16.50 -2.86
N ASP A 24 7.44 -16.15 -3.31
CA ASP A 24 8.60 -17.03 -3.30
C ASP A 24 9.54 -16.62 -2.15
N VAL A 25 9.32 -17.24 -0.99
CA VAL A 25 10.15 -16.96 0.21
C VAL A 25 11.61 -17.37 0.02
N PRO A 26 11.95 -18.51 -0.61
CA PRO A 26 13.34 -18.83 -0.98
C PRO A 26 14.01 -17.76 -1.84
N ALA A 27 13.34 -17.25 -2.88
CA ALA A 27 13.90 -16.17 -3.72
C ALA A 27 14.15 -14.89 -2.92
N LEU A 28 13.21 -14.48 -2.05
CA LEU A 28 13.37 -13.31 -1.17
C LEU A 28 14.54 -13.51 -0.18
N ALA A 29 14.69 -14.72 0.36
CA ALA A 29 15.82 -15.05 1.22
C ALA A 29 17.15 -14.95 0.48
N GLY A 30 17.21 -15.38 -0.79
CA GLY A 30 18.37 -15.20 -1.67
C GLY A 30 18.71 -13.71 -1.89
N VAL A 31 17.72 -12.86 -2.13
CA VAL A 31 17.91 -11.39 -2.24
C VAL A 31 18.53 -10.80 -0.98
N ALA A 32 18.13 -11.31 0.19
CA ALA A 32 18.67 -10.89 1.49
C ALA A 32 20.03 -11.55 1.83
N ALA A 33 20.50 -12.50 1.02
CA ALA A 33 21.68 -13.35 1.30
C ALA A 33 21.54 -14.11 2.63
N TYR A 34 20.37 -14.70 2.86
CA TYR A 34 20.05 -15.52 4.03
C TYR A 34 19.51 -16.90 3.64
N SER A 35 19.59 -17.85 4.56
CA SER A 35 18.77 -19.05 4.47
C SER A 35 17.30 -18.70 4.71
N LYS A 36 16.37 -19.51 4.20
CA LYS A 36 14.91 -19.30 4.33
C LYS A 36 14.50 -19.05 5.79
N PHE A 37 14.98 -19.86 6.72
CA PHE A 37 14.63 -19.75 8.16
C PHE A 37 15.22 -18.48 8.79
N HIS A 38 16.46 -18.16 8.47
CA HIS A 38 17.10 -16.94 8.96
C HIS A 38 16.40 -15.70 8.42
N PHE A 39 16.07 -15.69 7.13
CA PHE A 39 15.30 -14.61 6.49
C PHE A 39 13.97 -14.36 7.20
N GLN A 40 13.16 -15.40 7.41
CA GLN A 40 11.86 -15.25 8.06
C GLN A 40 12.00 -14.68 9.48
N ARG A 41 12.96 -15.17 10.26
CA ARG A 41 13.24 -14.67 11.61
C ARG A 41 13.68 -13.20 11.59
N GLN A 42 14.61 -12.84 10.72
CA GLN A 42 15.10 -11.48 10.60
C GLN A 42 14.02 -10.53 10.10
N PHE A 43 13.23 -10.95 9.08
CA PHE A 43 12.12 -10.17 8.58
C PHE A 43 11.11 -9.85 9.70
N SER A 44 10.70 -10.87 10.47
CA SER A 44 9.77 -10.68 11.59
C SER A 44 10.36 -9.81 12.71
N ALA A 45 11.66 -9.93 12.99
CA ALA A 45 12.32 -9.10 13.98
C ALA A 45 12.36 -7.60 13.57
N PHE A 46 12.54 -7.32 12.26
CA PHE A 46 12.59 -5.95 11.75
C PHE A 46 11.20 -5.31 11.55
N PHE A 47 10.24 -6.09 11.06
CA PHE A 47 8.94 -5.56 10.64
C PHE A 47 7.81 -5.87 11.63
N GLY A 48 8.08 -6.63 12.70
CA GLY A 48 7.08 -7.02 13.69
C GLY A 48 6.06 -8.04 13.19
N LEU A 49 6.18 -8.48 11.92
CA LEU A 49 5.25 -9.44 11.30
C LEU A 49 5.97 -10.26 10.22
N GLY A 50 5.41 -11.43 9.89
CA GLY A 50 5.98 -12.31 8.87
C GLY A 50 5.82 -11.77 7.45
N VAL A 51 6.70 -12.19 6.53
CA VAL A 51 6.71 -11.74 5.14
C VAL A 51 5.40 -12.03 4.40
N ALA A 52 4.74 -13.16 4.69
CA ALA A 52 3.44 -13.50 4.09
C ALA A 52 2.33 -12.52 4.55
N GLU A 53 2.33 -12.20 5.83
CA GLU A 53 1.40 -11.24 6.42
C GLU A 53 1.66 -9.81 5.91
N TYR A 54 2.91 -9.41 5.81
CA TYR A 54 3.30 -8.13 5.20
C TYR A 54 2.72 -8.00 3.78
N ARG A 55 2.92 -9.03 2.94
CA ARG A 55 2.41 -9.05 1.58
C ARG A 55 0.87 -9.04 1.54
N ARG A 56 0.21 -9.79 2.43
CA ARG A 56 -1.25 -9.80 2.56
C ARG A 56 -1.78 -8.40 2.86
N LEU A 57 -1.16 -7.68 3.79
CA LEU A 57 -1.54 -6.30 4.12
C LEU A 57 -1.34 -5.35 2.94
N LEU A 58 -0.27 -5.49 2.16
CA LEU A 58 -0.07 -4.68 0.95
C LEU A 58 -1.17 -4.92 -0.10
N LYS A 59 -1.58 -6.17 -0.30
CA LYS A 59 -2.69 -6.51 -1.20
C LYS A 59 -4.01 -5.92 -0.73
N LEU A 60 -4.32 -6.03 0.56
CA LEU A 60 -5.52 -5.41 1.14
C LEU A 60 -5.48 -3.89 1.09
N LYS A 61 -4.30 -3.28 1.26
CA LYS A 61 -4.11 -1.85 1.06
C LYS A 61 -4.51 -1.42 -0.35
N ARG A 62 -4.02 -2.13 -1.37
CA ARG A 62 -4.40 -1.90 -2.78
C ARG A 62 -5.90 -2.10 -2.99
N ALA A 63 -6.46 -3.17 -2.45
CA ALA A 63 -7.90 -3.43 -2.53
C ALA A 63 -8.74 -2.29 -1.92
N GLY A 64 -8.34 -1.74 -0.77
CA GLY A 64 -8.99 -0.57 -0.17
C GLY A 64 -8.95 0.66 -1.09
N GLN A 65 -7.83 0.91 -1.74
CA GLN A 65 -7.72 1.99 -2.73
C GLN A 65 -8.60 1.74 -3.97
N GLN A 66 -8.62 0.50 -4.48
CA GLN A 66 -9.50 0.13 -5.60
C GLN A 66 -10.98 0.29 -5.23
N LEU A 67 -11.40 -0.17 -4.04
CA LEU A 67 -12.76 0.03 -3.55
C LEU A 67 -13.15 1.50 -3.48
N ALA A 68 -12.27 2.35 -2.95
CA ALA A 68 -12.55 3.77 -2.76
C ALA A 68 -12.58 4.57 -4.06
N PHE A 69 -11.70 4.24 -5.03
CA PHE A 69 -11.44 5.09 -6.19
C PHE A 69 -11.81 4.47 -7.54
N ARG A 70 -12.08 3.16 -7.59
CA ARG A 70 -12.45 2.42 -8.80
C ARG A 70 -13.85 1.85 -8.67
N GLY A 71 -14.84 2.75 -8.72
CA GLY A 71 -16.25 2.37 -8.58
C GLY A 71 -16.75 1.38 -9.64
N GLU A 72 -16.12 1.41 -10.81
CA GLU A 72 -16.40 0.53 -11.95
C GLU A 72 -15.99 -0.93 -11.73
N LEU A 73 -15.00 -1.20 -10.87
CA LEU A 73 -14.52 -2.56 -10.63
C LEU A 73 -15.48 -3.31 -9.69
N PRO A 74 -15.94 -4.53 -10.06
CA PRO A 74 -16.69 -5.39 -9.15
C PRO A 74 -15.90 -5.73 -7.90
N VAL A 75 -16.57 -5.82 -6.74
CA VAL A 75 -15.91 -6.21 -5.47
C VAL A 75 -15.30 -7.61 -5.57
N THR A 76 -15.92 -8.49 -6.36
CA THR A 76 -15.42 -9.84 -6.64
C THR A 76 -14.09 -9.83 -7.36
N GLU A 77 -13.91 -8.96 -8.35
CA GLU A 77 -12.66 -8.80 -9.09
C GLU A 77 -11.55 -8.29 -8.15
N ILE A 78 -11.85 -7.27 -7.35
CA ILE A 78 -10.92 -6.76 -6.33
C ILE A 78 -10.52 -7.85 -5.33
N ALA A 79 -11.46 -8.74 -4.95
CA ALA A 79 -11.18 -9.85 -4.05
C ALA A 79 -10.20 -10.85 -4.69
N TYR A 80 -10.39 -11.22 -5.96
CA TYR A 80 -9.49 -12.11 -6.69
C TYR A 80 -8.11 -11.49 -6.88
N ASP A 81 -8.02 -10.22 -7.25
CA ASP A 81 -6.76 -9.47 -7.36
C ASP A 81 -6.01 -9.39 -6.03
N ALA A 82 -6.74 -9.31 -4.93
CA ALA A 82 -6.16 -9.38 -3.59
C ALA A 82 -5.70 -10.80 -3.21
N GLY A 83 -5.98 -11.81 -4.06
CA GLY A 83 -5.55 -13.19 -3.88
C GLY A 83 -6.47 -14.04 -3.03
N TYR A 84 -7.74 -13.68 -2.93
CA TYR A 84 -8.77 -14.48 -2.24
C TYR A 84 -9.53 -15.34 -3.25
N GLU A 85 -9.80 -16.57 -2.88
CA GLU A 85 -10.53 -17.54 -3.71
C GLU A 85 -12.02 -17.23 -3.83
N ASN A 86 -12.58 -16.49 -2.86
CA ASN A 86 -13.98 -16.13 -2.86
C ASN A 86 -14.22 -14.79 -2.11
N LEU A 87 -15.36 -14.18 -2.43
CA LEU A 87 -15.77 -12.89 -1.88
C LEU A 87 -15.98 -12.92 -0.36
N GLU A 88 -16.41 -14.05 0.18
CA GLU A 88 -16.71 -14.16 1.61
C GLU A 88 -15.43 -14.12 2.45
N SER A 89 -14.39 -14.87 2.08
CA SER A 89 -13.10 -14.86 2.76
C SER A 89 -12.42 -13.49 2.67
N PHE A 90 -12.52 -12.84 1.50
CA PHE A 90 -12.07 -11.44 1.34
C PHE A 90 -12.83 -10.50 2.27
N SER A 91 -14.17 -10.57 2.27
CA SER A 91 -15.01 -9.68 3.08
C SER A 91 -14.74 -9.82 4.57
N ARG A 92 -14.53 -11.05 5.06
CA ARG A 92 -14.14 -11.31 6.46
C ARG A 92 -12.77 -10.71 6.79
N ALA A 93 -11.78 -10.95 5.95
CA ALA A 93 -10.44 -10.41 6.15
C ALA A 93 -10.43 -8.88 6.08
N PHE A 94 -11.11 -8.31 5.11
CA PHE A 94 -11.22 -6.86 4.94
C PHE A 94 -11.91 -6.21 6.15
N LYS A 95 -13.05 -6.77 6.59
CA LYS A 95 -13.78 -6.27 7.78
C LYS A 95 -12.95 -6.37 9.05
N ARG A 96 -12.19 -7.46 9.23
CA ARG A 96 -11.29 -7.63 10.38
C ARG A 96 -10.24 -6.53 10.43
N ASP A 97 -9.63 -6.19 9.29
CA ASP A 97 -8.50 -5.28 9.23
C ASP A 97 -8.93 -3.80 9.12
N PHE A 98 -10.09 -3.52 8.54
CA PHE A 98 -10.61 -2.14 8.33
C PHE A 98 -11.85 -1.79 9.15
N GLY A 99 -12.42 -2.73 9.89
CA GLY A 99 -13.65 -2.50 10.67
C GLY A 99 -14.92 -2.39 9.83
N GLN A 100 -14.81 -2.27 8.50
CA GLN A 100 -15.91 -2.12 7.57
C GLN A 100 -15.95 -3.26 6.54
N SER A 101 -17.14 -3.62 6.06
CA SER A 101 -17.24 -4.49 4.89
C SER A 101 -16.71 -3.79 3.63
N PRO A 102 -16.27 -4.53 2.59
CA PRO A 102 -15.81 -3.92 1.34
C PRO A 102 -16.84 -2.97 0.72
N SER A 103 -18.12 -3.32 0.74
CA SER A 103 -19.20 -2.50 0.19
C SER A 103 -19.42 -1.22 1.01
N ALA A 104 -19.38 -1.31 2.35
CA ALA A 104 -19.48 -0.15 3.21
C ALA A 104 -18.28 0.79 3.04
N PHE A 105 -17.07 0.22 2.94
CA PHE A 105 -15.85 1.00 2.66
C PHE A 105 -15.90 1.68 1.29
N ARG A 106 -16.44 1.01 0.26
CA ARG A 106 -16.65 1.61 -1.05
C ARG A 106 -17.54 2.85 -0.99
N SER A 107 -18.65 2.77 -0.25
CA SER A 107 -19.61 3.86 -0.14
C SER A 107 -19.09 5.02 0.71
N THR A 108 -18.53 4.70 1.87
CA THR A 108 -18.06 5.69 2.85
C THR A 108 -16.81 5.16 3.56
N PRO A 109 -15.61 5.34 2.97
CA PRO A 109 -14.37 4.82 3.53
C PRO A 109 -14.03 5.46 4.88
N ASP A 110 -13.79 4.63 5.90
CA ASP A 110 -13.16 5.09 7.14
C ASP A 110 -11.63 5.05 7.00
N TRP A 111 -11.07 6.16 6.57
CA TRP A 111 -9.64 6.31 6.40
C TRP A 111 -8.87 6.32 7.71
N SER A 112 -9.51 6.57 8.86
CA SER A 112 -8.84 6.56 10.16
C SER A 112 -8.34 5.17 10.54
N VAL A 113 -9.16 4.15 10.31
CA VAL A 113 -8.77 2.74 10.51
C VAL A 113 -7.72 2.32 9.50
N TRP A 114 -7.88 2.74 8.23
CA TRP A 114 -6.92 2.44 7.17
C TRP A 114 -5.53 3.00 7.51
N HIS A 115 -5.41 4.27 7.91
CA HIS A 115 -4.15 4.88 8.32
C HIS A 115 -3.52 4.16 9.51
N ARG A 116 -4.31 3.88 10.55
CA ARG A 116 -3.85 3.16 11.74
C ARG A 116 -3.23 1.80 11.40
N THR A 117 -3.80 1.10 10.41
CA THR A 117 -3.31 -0.21 9.97
C THR A 117 -2.02 -0.10 9.15
N TYR A 118 -1.88 0.92 8.31
CA TYR A 118 -0.78 0.98 7.34
C TYR A 118 0.32 1.98 7.66
N ASP A 119 0.06 3.03 8.44
CA ASP A 119 1.10 4.02 8.78
C ASP A 119 2.31 3.37 9.45
N PRO A 120 2.19 2.40 10.37
CA PRO A 120 3.34 1.71 10.93
C PRO A 120 4.19 1.00 9.86
N LEU A 121 3.53 0.34 8.88
CA LEU A 121 4.23 -0.33 7.77
C LEU A 121 4.89 0.66 6.81
N LEU A 122 4.23 1.79 6.54
CA LEU A 122 4.76 2.85 5.69
C LEU A 122 5.94 3.54 6.36
N ASN A 123 5.87 3.80 7.65
CA ASN A 123 6.96 4.40 8.42
C ASN A 123 8.17 3.47 8.47
N LEU A 124 7.96 2.18 8.72
CA LEU A 124 9.03 1.18 8.65
C LEU A 124 9.66 1.13 7.27
N LYS A 125 8.85 1.05 6.22
CA LYS A 125 9.33 1.09 4.84
C LYS A 125 10.10 2.39 4.56
N GLY A 126 9.59 3.53 5.00
CA GLY A 126 10.25 4.83 4.90
C GLY A 126 11.63 4.84 5.55
N GLN A 127 11.79 4.25 6.74
CA GLN A 127 13.09 4.13 7.42
C GLN A 127 14.13 3.32 6.62
N PHE A 128 13.68 2.33 5.84
CA PHE A 128 14.56 1.54 4.96
C PHE A 128 14.84 2.23 3.63
N MET A 129 13.96 3.13 3.17
CA MET A 129 14.06 3.79 1.87
C MET A 129 14.56 5.24 1.93
N SER A 130 14.57 5.87 3.10
CA SER A 130 14.91 7.29 3.29
C SER A 130 16.37 7.67 2.98
N ASP A 131 17.24 6.69 2.77
CA ASP A 131 18.65 6.92 2.39
C ASP A 131 18.89 6.79 0.87
N GLN A 132 17.84 6.79 0.04
CA GLN A 132 18.06 6.98 -1.39
C GLN A 132 18.53 8.42 -1.60
N HIS A 133 19.83 8.59 -1.77
CA HIS A 133 20.35 9.80 -2.38
C HIS A 133 19.69 9.92 -3.74
N LEU A 134 18.78 10.87 -3.87
CA LEU A 134 18.27 11.25 -5.18
C LEU A 134 19.49 11.70 -5.98
N ASP A 135 19.84 10.92 -7.00
CA ASP A 135 20.83 11.35 -7.95
C ASP A 135 20.26 12.54 -8.72
N VAL A 136 20.70 13.74 -8.34
CA VAL A 136 20.23 14.98 -8.94
C VAL A 136 20.47 14.98 -10.45
N SER A 137 21.49 14.23 -10.93
CA SER A 137 21.76 14.08 -12.36
C SER A 137 20.69 13.27 -13.11
N ALA A 138 19.90 12.45 -12.39
CA ALA A 138 18.79 11.70 -12.95
C ALA A 138 17.48 12.52 -13.01
N VAL A 139 17.43 13.70 -12.39
CA VAL A 139 16.27 14.60 -12.46
C VAL A 139 16.22 15.24 -13.84
N ARG A 140 15.13 15.02 -14.56
CA ARG A 140 14.87 15.68 -15.84
C ARG A 140 13.78 16.72 -15.66
N ILE A 141 14.04 17.92 -16.13
CA ILE A 141 13.03 18.94 -16.33
C ILE A 141 12.33 18.61 -17.64
N ILE A 142 11.03 18.40 -17.59
CA ILE A 142 10.19 18.16 -18.78
C ILE A 142 9.11 19.23 -18.85
N ASP A 143 8.83 19.70 -20.06
CA ASP A 143 7.67 20.54 -20.30
C ASP A 143 6.44 19.64 -20.38
N PHE A 144 5.48 19.90 -19.47
CA PHE A 144 4.19 19.21 -19.52
C PHE A 144 3.30 19.91 -20.56
N PRO A 145 2.61 19.14 -21.44
CA PRO A 145 1.62 19.73 -22.31
C PRO A 145 0.50 20.37 -21.46
N GLU A 146 -0.12 21.40 -22.00
CA GLU A 146 -1.27 22.04 -21.37
C GLU A 146 -2.33 20.98 -21.04
N THR A 147 -2.58 20.79 -19.75
CA THR A 147 -3.43 19.71 -19.25
C THR A 147 -4.51 20.33 -18.34
N PRO A 148 -5.80 20.15 -18.63
CA PRO A 148 -6.85 20.59 -17.74
C PRO A 148 -6.72 19.88 -16.39
N VAL A 149 -6.68 20.64 -15.29
CA VAL A 149 -6.60 20.11 -13.94
C VAL A 149 -7.77 20.61 -13.11
N ALA A 150 -8.34 19.72 -12.31
CA ALA A 150 -9.29 20.12 -11.28
C ALA A 150 -8.54 20.40 -9.98
N LEU A 151 -8.82 21.53 -9.35
CA LEU A 151 -8.19 21.98 -8.12
C LEU A 151 -9.24 22.28 -7.07
N LEU A 152 -9.04 21.78 -5.85
CA LEU A 152 -9.76 22.23 -4.66
C LEU A 152 -8.75 22.80 -3.67
N GLU A 153 -8.76 24.12 -3.50
CA GLU A 153 -7.91 24.77 -2.51
C GLU A 153 -8.43 24.48 -1.10
N HIS A 154 -7.53 24.08 -0.22
CA HIS A 154 -7.81 23.94 1.21
C HIS A 154 -7.32 25.20 1.93
N ARG A 155 -8.24 25.90 2.61
CA ARG A 155 -7.92 27.02 3.52
C ARG A 155 -8.44 26.67 4.90
N GLY A 156 -7.55 26.58 5.88
CA GLY A 156 -7.90 26.25 7.26
C GLY A 156 -6.84 25.39 7.95
N SER A 157 -7.23 24.77 9.05
CA SER A 157 -6.35 23.90 9.82
C SER A 157 -5.90 22.68 9.00
N PRO A 158 -4.61 22.27 9.06
CA PRO A 158 -4.16 21.02 8.44
C PRO A 158 -4.95 19.79 8.87
N GLN A 159 -5.57 19.82 10.05
CA GLN A 159 -6.45 18.74 10.54
C GLN A 159 -7.73 18.59 9.73
N GLU A 160 -8.14 19.61 9.00
CA GLU A 160 -9.34 19.62 8.15
C GLU A 160 -9.06 19.21 6.69
N VAL A 161 -7.78 19.02 6.30
CA VAL A 161 -7.40 18.55 4.96
C VAL A 161 -8.14 17.28 4.56
N PRO A 162 -8.33 16.25 5.44
CA PRO A 162 -9.09 15.06 5.09
C PRO A 162 -10.56 15.34 4.72
N ALA A 163 -11.16 16.38 5.30
CA ALA A 163 -12.54 16.78 4.95
C ALA A 163 -12.60 17.41 3.55
N SER A 164 -11.66 18.29 3.22
CA SER A 164 -11.55 18.88 1.88
C SER A 164 -11.23 17.81 0.83
N ALA A 165 -10.34 16.88 1.12
CA ALA A 165 -10.03 15.77 0.24
C ALA A 165 -11.27 14.89 -0.04
N ARG A 166 -12.09 14.59 0.96
CA ARG A 166 -13.36 13.85 0.77
C ARG A 166 -14.31 14.58 -0.17
N ARG A 167 -14.43 15.90 -0.04
CA ARG A 167 -15.27 16.74 -0.94
C ARG A 167 -14.76 16.65 -2.38
N PHE A 168 -13.45 16.75 -2.58
CA PHE A 168 -12.86 16.65 -3.92
C PHE A 168 -13.04 15.26 -4.54
N ILE A 169 -12.88 14.20 -3.74
CA ILE A 169 -13.12 12.82 -4.19
C ILE A 169 -14.61 12.62 -4.56
N ALA A 170 -15.53 13.12 -3.75
CA ALA A 170 -16.96 13.03 -4.05
C ALA A 170 -17.32 13.76 -5.36
N TRP A 171 -16.78 14.96 -5.57
CA TRP A 171 -16.94 15.67 -6.82
C TRP A 171 -16.39 14.89 -8.02
N ARG A 172 -15.18 14.32 -7.92
CA ARG A 172 -14.57 13.52 -8.99
C ARG A 172 -15.39 12.26 -9.34
N LYS A 173 -16.09 11.67 -8.36
CA LYS A 173 -16.95 10.50 -8.60
C LYS A 173 -18.26 10.84 -9.32
N ALA A 174 -18.68 12.10 -9.22
CA ALA A 174 -19.92 12.59 -9.83
C ALA A 174 -19.72 13.18 -11.23
N ASN A 175 -18.48 13.48 -11.62
CA ASN A 175 -18.06 14.07 -12.91
C ASN A 175 -16.96 13.23 -13.56
#